data_7421967de3f63c6751d7dde983695d68
#
_entry.id   7421967de3f63c6751d7dde983695d68
#
_cell.length_a   1.000
_cell.length_b   1.000
_cell.length_c   1.000
_cell.angle_alpha   90.00
_cell.angle_beta   90.00
_cell.angle_gamma   90.00
#
_symmetry.space_group_name_H-M   'P 1'
#
loop_
_entity.id
_entity.type
_entity.pdbx_description
1 polymer ?
#
loop_
_entity_poly.entity_id
_entity_poly.type
_entity_poly.pdbx_seq_one_letter_code
_entity_poly.pdbx_strand_id
1 'polypeptide(L)'
;RRKVYGVASIDDDCFDKFFSDYLSYCKMQNFSRSWMDNTIAALRLFLLAVHSSNTQNIKSINAETINCFSTAMSNASEICMNVRRARCRQVGAYLHWLYDHKYTDLDYSLQLPNFKRTAPQIPQVWSPEEIDKILAVIDTANPVGRRNYAIFLLLARTGLRISDVLGLKFSNINWKENCISLSQQKTGNALSLPLSKELGMAIISY
;
A
#
# COMPACT_ATOMS: atom_id res chain seq x y z
N ARG A 1 15.47 3.69 6.88
CA ARG A 1 15.92 2.41 6.29
C ARG A 1 15.05 1.30 6.87
N ARG A 2 14.01 0.86 6.16
CA ARG A 2 13.26 -0.35 6.50
C ARG A 2 14.22 -1.53 6.38
N LYS A 3 14.40 -2.30 7.46
CA LYS A 3 15.03 -3.62 7.40
C LYS A 3 14.21 -4.48 6.43
N VAL A 4 14.70 -4.63 5.22
CA VAL A 4 14.23 -5.66 4.31
C VAL A 4 14.74 -6.94 4.94
N TYR A 5 13.85 -7.81 5.39
CA TYR A 5 14.20 -9.16 5.85
C TYR A 5 15.11 -9.76 4.80
N GLY A 6 16.34 -10.12 5.23
CA GLY A 6 17.42 -10.53 4.35
C GLY A 6 17.00 -11.76 3.54
N VAL A 7 16.59 -11.49 2.32
CA VAL A 7 16.51 -12.50 1.28
C VAL A 7 17.83 -12.39 0.57
N ALA A 8 18.67 -13.43 0.67
CA ALA A 8 19.85 -13.59 -0.16
C ALA A 8 19.44 -13.37 -1.62
N SER A 9 20.32 -12.78 -2.40
CA SER A 9 20.15 -12.66 -3.85
C SER A 9 19.85 -14.05 -4.42
N ILE A 10 18.64 -14.24 -4.91
CA ILE A 10 18.24 -15.47 -5.59
C ILE A 10 18.68 -15.25 -7.02
N ASP A 11 19.83 -15.79 -7.37
CA ASP A 11 20.30 -15.95 -8.76
C ASP A 11 19.62 -17.22 -9.33
N ASP A 12 18.45 -17.04 -9.94
CA ASP A 12 17.79 -18.11 -10.66
C ASP A 12 17.14 -17.59 -11.96
N ASP A 13 17.91 -17.61 -13.03
CA ASP A 13 17.55 -17.08 -14.37
C ASP A 13 16.19 -17.58 -14.91
N CYS A 14 15.72 -18.72 -14.43
CA CYS A 14 14.50 -19.35 -14.93
C CYS A 14 13.22 -18.69 -14.37
N PHE A 15 13.21 -18.33 -13.07
CA PHE A 15 12.05 -17.69 -12.43
C PHE A 15 12.04 -16.18 -12.65
N ASP A 16 13.21 -15.57 -12.79
CA ASP A 16 13.35 -14.11 -12.98
C ASP A 16 12.67 -13.61 -14.26
N LYS A 17 12.67 -14.39 -15.33
CA LYS A 17 11.99 -14.05 -16.57
C LYS A 17 10.48 -13.93 -16.36
N PHE A 18 9.82 -14.95 -15.82
CA PHE A 18 8.37 -14.94 -15.60
C PHE A 18 7.95 -13.90 -14.57
N PHE A 19 8.81 -13.63 -13.61
CA PHE A 19 8.65 -12.59 -12.63
C PHE A 19 8.68 -11.20 -13.29
N SER A 20 9.69 -10.96 -14.11
CA SER A 20 9.85 -9.72 -14.86
C SER A 20 8.68 -9.49 -15.84
N ASP A 21 8.24 -10.54 -16.53
CA ASP A 21 7.10 -10.49 -17.45
C ASP A 21 5.80 -10.14 -16.72
N TYR A 22 5.54 -10.78 -15.56
CA TYR A 22 4.39 -10.45 -14.73
C TYR A 22 4.44 -9.02 -14.19
N LEU A 23 5.60 -8.55 -13.73
CA LEU A 23 5.74 -7.17 -13.27
C LEU A 23 5.55 -6.16 -14.40
N SER A 24 5.97 -6.51 -15.62
CA SER A 24 5.74 -5.70 -16.81
C SER A 24 4.26 -5.65 -17.17
N TYR A 25 3.56 -6.78 -17.12
CA TYR A 25 2.11 -6.85 -17.23
C TYR A 25 1.41 -5.97 -16.20
N CYS A 26 1.81 -6.05 -14.92
CA CYS A 26 1.23 -5.22 -13.86
C CYS A 26 1.46 -3.72 -14.08
N LYS A 27 2.61 -3.33 -14.63
CA LYS A 27 2.88 -1.92 -15.02
C LYS A 27 1.95 -1.45 -16.13
N MET A 28 1.71 -2.28 -17.15
CA MET A 28 0.76 -1.96 -18.23
C MET A 28 -0.68 -1.81 -17.72
N GLN A 29 -1.04 -2.52 -16.66
CA GLN A 29 -2.33 -2.38 -15.97
C GLN A 29 -2.41 -1.16 -15.04
N ASN A 30 -1.38 -0.30 -15.02
CA ASN A 30 -1.32 0.92 -14.20
C ASN A 30 -1.50 0.69 -12.69
N PHE A 31 -1.03 -0.44 -12.16
CA PHE A 31 -1.03 -0.65 -10.72
C PHE A 31 -0.12 0.35 -9.99
N SER A 32 -0.55 0.82 -8.82
CA SER A 32 0.21 1.79 -8.05
C SER A 32 1.59 1.25 -7.64
N ARG A 33 2.57 2.16 -7.48
CA ARG A 33 3.92 1.79 -7.01
C ARG A 33 3.89 1.00 -5.71
N SER A 34 3.07 1.41 -4.75
CA SER A 34 2.92 0.70 -3.46
C SER A 34 2.39 -0.72 -3.64
N TRP A 35 1.45 -0.92 -4.60
CA TRP A 35 0.95 -2.25 -4.94
C TRP A 35 2.08 -3.11 -5.54
N MET A 36 2.87 -2.56 -6.45
CA MET A 36 4.01 -3.24 -7.07
C MET A 36 5.05 -3.66 -6.02
N ASP A 37 5.43 -2.75 -5.11
CA ASP A 37 6.41 -3.04 -4.05
C ASP A 37 5.93 -4.17 -3.14
N ASN A 38 4.64 -4.18 -2.78
CA ASN A 38 4.04 -5.24 -1.98
C ASN A 38 3.98 -6.57 -2.74
N THR A 39 3.69 -6.53 -4.04
CA THR A 39 3.68 -7.71 -4.90
C THR A 39 5.06 -8.32 -5.01
N ILE A 40 6.10 -7.53 -5.27
CA ILE A 40 7.49 -8.00 -5.30
C ILE A 40 7.86 -8.67 -3.97
N ALA A 41 7.48 -8.06 -2.84
CA ALA A 41 7.75 -8.64 -1.53
C ALA A 41 7.03 -9.98 -1.31
N ALA A 42 5.78 -10.11 -1.77
CA ALA A 42 5.03 -11.36 -1.67
C ALA A 42 5.59 -12.46 -2.57
N LEU A 43 5.95 -12.11 -3.80
CA LEU A 43 6.50 -13.04 -4.77
C LEU A 43 7.90 -13.55 -4.37
N ARG A 44 8.73 -12.71 -3.75
CA ARG A 44 10.02 -13.14 -3.17
C ARG A 44 9.83 -14.24 -2.10
N LEU A 45 8.80 -14.10 -1.26
CA LEU A 45 8.47 -15.14 -0.27
C LEU A 45 7.96 -16.43 -0.95
N PHE A 46 7.22 -16.30 -2.04
CA PHE A 46 6.78 -17.45 -2.82
C PHE A 46 7.98 -18.15 -3.47
N LEU A 47 8.96 -17.45 -4.00
CA LEU A 47 10.18 -18.04 -4.53
C LEU A 47 10.96 -18.83 -3.48
N LEU A 48 11.02 -18.36 -2.23
CA LEU A 48 11.62 -19.15 -1.16
C LEU A 48 10.91 -20.49 -0.94
N ALA A 49 9.58 -20.53 -1.06
CA ALA A 49 8.82 -21.76 -0.97
C ALA A 49 9.07 -22.68 -2.19
N VAL A 50 9.19 -22.11 -3.40
CA VAL A 50 9.57 -22.81 -4.62
C VAL A 50 10.92 -23.51 -4.45
N HIS A 51 11.92 -22.80 -3.93
CA HIS A 51 13.24 -23.38 -3.64
C HIS A 51 13.17 -24.48 -2.59
N SER A 52 12.39 -24.28 -1.53
CA SER A 52 12.24 -25.28 -0.45
C SER A 52 11.54 -26.56 -0.91
N SER A 53 10.70 -26.49 -1.94
CA SER A 53 10.00 -27.64 -2.55
C SER A 53 10.80 -28.30 -3.68
N ASN A 54 12.07 -27.90 -3.87
CA ASN A 54 12.95 -28.41 -4.94
C ASN A 54 12.34 -28.30 -6.36
N THR A 55 11.50 -27.27 -6.56
CA THR A 55 10.83 -26.97 -7.83
C THR A 55 11.82 -26.27 -8.77
N GLN A 56 12.22 -26.94 -9.86
CA GLN A 56 13.30 -26.48 -10.75
C GLN A 56 12.85 -25.48 -11.81
N ASN A 57 11.56 -25.46 -12.17
CA ASN A 57 11.03 -24.56 -13.20
C ASN A 57 9.55 -24.26 -12.95
N ILE A 58 9.01 -23.27 -13.67
CA ILE A 58 7.62 -22.82 -13.52
C ILE A 58 6.59 -23.93 -13.82
N LYS A 59 6.89 -24.83 -14.77
CA LYS A 59 6.00 -25.94 -15.13
C LYS A 59 5.97 -27.03 -14.08
N SER A 60 6.98 -27.10 -13.22
CA SER A 60 7.04 -28.07 -12.12
C SER A 60 6.43 -27.55 -10.82
N ILE A 61 5.84 -26.34 -10.82
CA ILE A 61 4.99 -25.88 -9.71
C ILE A 61 3.86 -26.90 -9.52
N ASN A 62 3.69 -27.34 -8.28
CA ASN A 62 2.72 -28.37 -7.91
C ASN A 62 2.08 -28.04 -6.55
N ALA A 63 1.17 -28.90 -6.10
CA ALA A 63 0.48 -28.75 -4.84
C ALA A 63 1.44 -28.68 -3.62
N GLU A 64 2.59 -29.35 -3.69
CA GLU A 64 3.59 -29.33 -2.62
C GLU A 64 4.23 -27.94 -2.49
N THR A 65 4.58 -27.30 -3.61
CA THR A 65 5.06 -25.92 -3.64
C THR A 65 4.06 -24.96 -2.99
N ILE A 66 2.77 -25.11 -3.33
CA ILE A 66 1.69 -24.27 -2.75
C ILE A 66 1.52 -24.54 -1.26
N ASN A 67 1.59 -25.81 -0.84
CA ASN A 67 1.51 -26.18 0.57
C ASN A 67 2.69 -25.64 1.37
N CYS A 68 3.91 -25.65 0.82
CA CYS A 68 5.09 -25.09 1.45
C CYS A 68 4.90 -23.58 1.71
N PHE A 69 4.45 -22.82 0.71
CA PHE A 69 4.14 -21.41 0.87
C PHE A 69 2.99 -21.15 1.86
N SER A 70 1.93 -21.94 1.78
CA SER A 70 0.75 -21.83 2.64
C SER A 70 1.10 -22.08 4.11
N THR A 71 1.94 -23.07 4.38
CA THR A 71 2.45 -23.41 5.71
C THR A 71 3.33 -22.26 6.24
N ALA A 72 4.24 -21.74 5.40
CA ALA A 72 5.06 -20.59 5.78
C ALA A 72 4.21 -19.37 6.15
N MET A 73 3.13 -19.08 5.37
CA MET A 73 2.22 -17.98 5.69
C MET A 73 1.39 -18.25 6.96
N SER A 74 1.00 -19.48 7.22
CA SER A 74 0.24 -19.85 8.41
C SER A 74 1.08 -19.74 9.69
N ASN A 75 2.34 -20.12 9.62
CA ASN A 75 3.27 -20.15 10.75
C ASN A 75 3.92 -18.78 11.06
N ALA A 76 3.78 -17.79 10.16
CA ALA A 76 4.39 -16.47 10.31
C ALA A 76 3.66 -15.63 11.40
N SER A 77 3.76 -16.02 12.67
CA SER A 77 3.07 -15.39 13.82
C SER A 77 3.36 -13.88 13.98
N GLU A 78 4.55 -13.45 13.59
CA GLU A 78 5.02 -12.04 13.61
C GLU A 78 4.33 -11.14 12.57
N ILE A 79 3.65 -11.74 11.59
CA ILE A 79 2.98 -11.00 10.52
C ILE A 79 1.48 -10.98 10.78
N CYS A 80 0.90 -9.77 10.84
CA CYS A 80 -0.54 -9.66 11.07
C CYS A 80 -1.36 -10.33 9.96
N MET A 81 -2.53 -10.85 10.31
CA MET A 81 -3.43 -11.62 9.44
C MET A 81 -3.76 -10.89 8.12
N ASN A 82 -3.98 -9.57 8.17
CA ASN A 82 -4.28 -8.78 6.97
C ASN A 82 -3.11 -8.76 5.98
N VAL A 83 -1.87 -8.75 6.45
CA VAL A 83 -0.68 -8.81 5.60
C VAL A 83 -0.51 -10.20 5.00
N ARG A 84 -0.73 -11.29 5.78
CA ARG A 84 -0.72 -12.66 5.25
C ARG A 84 -1.74 -12.82 4.14
N ARG A 85 -2.97 -12.35 4.38
CA ARG A 85 -4.04 -12.35 3.38
C ARG A 85 -3.65 -11.56 2.11
N ALA A 86 -3.06 -10.37 2.27
CA ALA A 86 -2.62 -9.57 1.14
C ALA A 86 -1.54 -10.29 0.32
N ARG A 87 -0.56 -10.92 0.97
CA ARG A 87 0.49 -11.70 0.32
C ARG A 87 -0.07 -12.90 -0.45
N CYS A 88 -0.99 -13.67 0.14
CA CYS A 88 -1.65 -14.77 -0.56
C CYS A 88 -2.45 -14.30 -1.77
N ARG A 89 -3.12 -13.15 -1.68
CA ARG A 89 -3.83 -12.58 -2.85
C ARG A 89 -2.88 -12.16 -3.97
N GLN A 90 -1.72 -11.60 -3.63
CA GLN A 90 -0.72 -11.17 -4.62
C GLN A 90 -0.07 -12.38 -5.30
N VAL A 91 0.29 -13.42 -4.53
CA VAL A 91 0.78 -14.67 -5.09
C VAL A 91 -0.31 -15.37 -5.91
N GLY A 92 -1.56 -15.37 -5.43
CA GLY A 92 -2.70 -15.90 -6.18
C GLY A 92 -2.90 -15.22 -7.52
N ALA A 93 -2.80 -13.89 -7.58
CA ALA A 93 -2.88 -13.16 -8.84
C ALA A 93 -1.76 -13.53 -9.82
N TYR A 94 -0.55 -13.78 -9.32
CA TYR A 94 0.57 -14.27 -10.13
C TYR A 94 0.35 -15.69 -10.64
N LEU A 95 -0.09 -16.62 -9.78
CA LEU A 95 -0.37 -18.00 -10.18
C LEU A 95 -1.51 -18.09 -11.20
N HIS A 96 -2.54 -17.27 -11.02
CA HIS A 96 -3.63 -17.16 -11.99
C HIS A 96 -3.13 -16.62 -13.34
N TRP A 97 -2.28 -15.60 -13.31
CA TRP A 97 -1.64 -15.06 -14.52
C TRP A 97 -0.79 -16.12 -15.23
N LEU A 98 -0.04 -16.97 -14.51
CA LEU A 98 0.71 -18.06 -15.10
C LEU A 98 -0.20 -19.06 -15.80
N TYR A 99 -1.34 -19.40 -15.20
CA TYR A 99 -2.33 -20.27 -15.79
C TYR A 99 -2.96 -19.67 -17.05
N ASP A 100 -3.38 -18.42 -17.00
CA ASP A 100 -3.98 -17.70 -18.15
C ASP A 100 -3.04 -17.65 -19.36
N HIS A 101 -1.74 -17.53 -19.10
CA HIS A 101 -0.71 -17.50 -20.15
C HIS A 101 -0.18 -18.91 -20.50
N LYS A 102 -0.82 -19.96 -19.98
CA LYS A 102 -0.49 -21.38 -20.27
C LYS A 102 0.94 -21.77 -19.87
N TYR A 103 1.49 -21.12 -18.85
CA TYR A 103 2.76 -21.51 -18.25
C TYR A 103 2.61 -22.66 -17.23
N THR A 104 1.41 -22.85 -16.69
CA THR A 104 1.03 -23.96 -15.82
C THR A 104 -0.25 -24.62 -16.35
N ASP A 105 -0.38 -25.94 -16.12
CA ASP A 105 -1.54 -26.72 -16.59
C ASP A 105 -2.77 -26.53 -15.68
N LEU A 106 -2.55 -26.12 -14.42
CA LEU A 106 -3.58 -25.95 -13.43
C LEU A 106 -3.52 -24.54 -12.81
N ASP A 107 -4.69 -24.01 -12.45
CA ASP A 107 -4.78 -22.77 -11.67
C ASP A 107 -4.56 -23.04 -10.18
N TYR A 108 -3.31 -22.92 -9.76
CA TYR A 108 -2.92 -23.11 -8.37
C TYR A 108 -3.35 -21.96 -7.44
N SER A 109 -3.86 -20.86 -7.97
CA SER A 109 -4.34 -19.73 -7.17
C SER A 109 -5.47 -20.14 -6.22
N LEU A 110 -6.29 -21.12 -6.64
CA LEU A 110 -7.44 -21.63 -5.90
C LEU A 110 -7.05 -22.49 -4.68
N GLN A 111 -5.79 -22.95 -4.61
CA GLN A 111 -5.29 -23.77 -3.51
C GLN A 111 -4.68 -22.95 -2.37
N LEU A 112 -4.53 -21.62 -2.57
CA LEU A 112 -3.98 -20.75 -1.54
C LEU A 112 -4.95 -20.53 -0.38
N PRO A 113 -4.44 -20.41 0.86
CA PRO A 113 -5.28 -20.20 2.04
C PRO A 113 -5.99 -18.85 1.98
N ASN A 114 -7.30 -18.88 2.23
CA ASN A 114 -8.08 -17.67 2.38
C ASN A 114 -8.16 -17.26 3.85
N PHE A 115 -7.20 -16.47 4.30
CA PHE A 115 -7.19 -15.94 5.66
C PHE A 115 -8.39 -15.01 5.90
N LYS A 116 -9.11 -15.24 7.01
CA LYS A 116 -10.24 -14.38 7.40
C LYS A 116 -9.76 -12.94 7.61
N ARG A 117 -10.60 -12.00 7.21
CA ARG A 117 -10.37 -10.58 7.52
C ARG A 117 -10.55 -10.40 9.03
N THR A 118 -9.56 -9.81 9.71
CA THR A 118 -9.79 -9.33 11.07
C THR A 118 -10.91 -8.30 11.05
N ALA A 119 -11.81 -8.40 12.01
CA ALA A 119 -12.86 -7.39 12.17
C ALA A 119 -12.20 -5.99 12.23
N PRO A 120 -12.75 -5.00 11.52
CA PRO A 120 -12.25 -3.66 11.64
C PRO A 120 -12.41 -3.22 13.10
N GLN A 121 -11.32 -2.83 13.74
CA GLN A 121 -11.42 -2.13 15.01
C GLN A 121 -12.14 -0.80 14.76
N ILE A 122 -13.07 -0.45 15.65
CA ILE A 122 -13.70 0.88 15.62
C ILE A 122 -12.57 1.90 15.75
N PRO A 123 -12.38 2.80 14.79
CA PRO A 123 -11.34 3.81 14.91
C PRO A 123 -11.58 4.65 16.16
N GLN A 124 -10.54 4.85 16.94
CA GLN A 124 -10.58 5.84 18.03
C GLN A 124 -10.66 7.23 17.39
N VAL A 125 -11.71 7.95 17.69
CA VAL A 125 -11.94 9.31 17.18
C VAL A 125 -11.44 10.29 18.24
N TRP A 126 -10.61 11.23 17.83
CA TRP A 126 -10.16 12.33 18.69
C TRP A 126 -11.30 13.33 18.90
N SER A 127 -11.48 13.78 20.13
CA SER A 127 -12.42 14.85 20.41
C SER A 127 -11.91 16.20 19.86
N PRO A 128 -12.80 17.18 19.62
CA PRO A 128 -12.36 18.53 19.21
C PRO A 128 -11.34 19.13 20.19
N GLU A 129 -11.52 18.93 21.49
CA GLU A 129 -10.64 19.45 22.54
C GLU A 129 -9.26 18.77 22.51
N GLU A 130 -9.20 17.49 22.16
CA GLU A 130 -7.93 16.78 21.98
C GLU A 130 -7.19 17.27 20.74
N ILE A 131 -7.91 17.51 19.64
CA ILE A 131 -7.34 18.10 18.42
C ILE A 131 -6.77 19.50 18.72
N ASP A 132 -7.51 20.34 19.41
CA ASP A 132 -7.07 21.69 19.77
C ASP A 132 -5.84 21.66 20.68
N LYS A 133 -5.75 20.72 21.62
CA LYS A 133 -4.54 20.52 22.44
C LYS A 133 -3.32 20.11 21.58
N ILE A 134 -3.51 19.23 20.59
CA ILE A 134 -2.43 18.83 19.66
C ILE A 134 -1.96 20.06 18.87
N LEU A 135 -2.88 20.84 18.34
CA LEU A 135 -2.55 22.04 17.56
C LEU A 135 -1.82 23.09 18.41
N ALA A 136 -2.21 23.26 19.67
CA ALA A 136 -1.61 24.23 20.60
C ALA A 136 -0.15 23.91 20.98
N VAL A 137 0.28 22.65 20.89
CA VAL A 137 1.67 22.26 21.19
C VAL A 137 2.64 22.56 20.04
N ILE A 138 2.12 22.83 18.83
CA ILE A 138 2.97 23.09 17.67
C ILE A 138 3.54 24.52 17.77
N ASP A 139 4.87 24.61 17.89
CA ASP A 139 5.57 25.89 17.90
C ASP A 139 5.54 26.55 16.50
N THR A 140 4.71 27.58 16.37
CA THR A 140 4.54 28.35 15.12
C THR A 140 5.52 29.50 14.97
N ALA A 141 6.47 29.71 15.90
CA ALA A 141 7.47 30.75 15.80
C ALA A 141 8.46 30.50 14.64
N ASN A 142 8.64 29.24 14.23
CA ASN A 142 9.54 28.86 13.16
C ASN A 142 8.81 28.36 11.90
N PRO A 143 9.42 28.42 10.70
CA PRO A 143 8.78 28.00 9.44
C PRO A 143 8.31 26.56 9.42
N VAL A 144 9.07 25.64 10.04
CA VAL A 144 8.73 24.21 10.10
C VAL A 144 7.47 24.00 10.94
N GLY A 145 7.37 24.70 12.06
CA GLY A 145 6.19 24.65 12.92
C GLY A 145 4.94 25.23 12.23
N ARG A 146 5.06 26.37 11.53
CA ARG A 146 3.95 26.92 10.73
C ARG A 146 3.47 25.93 9.68
N ARG A 147 4.38 25.30 8.95
CA ARG A 147 4.05 24.24 7.99
C ARG A 147 3.31 23.08 8.67
N ASN A 148 3.85 22.57 9.76
CA ASN A 148 3.27 21.45 10.48
C ASN A 148 1.87 21.80 10.99
N TYR A 149 1.69 22.99 11.55
CA TYR A 149 0.40 23.49 12.01
C TYR A 149 -0.63 23.52 10.86
N ALA A 150 -0.26 24.09 9.71
CA ALA A 150 -1.14 24.12 8.52
C ALA A 150 -1.51 22.70 8.05
N ILE A 151 -0.56 21.76 8.02
CA ILE A 151 -0.81 20.36 7.65
C ILE A 151 -1.79 19.71 8.64
N PHE A 152 -1.52 19.78 9.94
CA PHE A 152 -2.39 19.17 10.96
C PHE A 152 -3.79 19.79 10.98
N LEU A 153 -3.88 21.11 10.83
CA LEU A 153 -5.15 21.81 10.76
C LEU A 153 -5.98 21.39 9.54
N LEU A 154 -5.33 21.29 8.36
CA LEU A 154 -5.98 20.76 7.14
C LEU A 154 -6.52 19.36 7.36
N LEU A 155 -5.70 18.44 7.90
CA LEU A 155 -6.13 17.07 8.17
C LEU A 155 -7.33 17.04 9.13
N ALA A 156 -7.27 17.81 10.22
CA ALA A 156 -8.29 17.81 11.26
C ALA A 156 -9.62 18.42 10.79
N ARG A 157 -9.58 19.52 10.02
CA ARG A 157 -10.79 20.25 9.63
C ARG A 157 -11.41 19.74 8.32
N THR A 158 -10.63 19.07 7.46
CA THR A 158 -11.14 18.65 6.13
C THR A 158 -11.27 17.15 5.98
N GLY A 159 -10.64 16.36 6.84
CA GLY A 159 -10.59 14.89 6.68
C GLY A 159 -9.82 14.42 5.43
N LEU A 160 -9.04 15.29 4.80
CA LEU A 160 -8.19 14.92 3.66
C LEU A 160 -7.16 13.85 4.08
N ARG A 161 -6.79 12.99 3.14
CA ARG A 161 -5.67 12.07 3.38
C ARG A 161 -4.36 12.83 3.40
N ILE A 162 -3.40 12.36 4.20
CA ILE A 162 -2.07 13.00 4.28
C ILE A 162 -1.40 13.15 2.90
N SER A 163 -1.57 12.19 2.00
CA SER A 163 -1.06 12.27 0.63
C SER A 163 -1.66 13.44 -0.15
N ASP A 164 -2.96 13.70 0.01
CA ASP A 164 -3.66 14.77 -0.68
C ASP A 164 -3.22 16.14 -0.12
N VAL A 165 -3.05 16.25 1.21
CA VAL A 165 -2.53 17.46 1.87
C VAL A 165 -1.10 17.76 1.44
N LEU A 166 -0.21 16.76 1.41
CA LEU A 166 1.19 16.94 0.99
C LEU A 166 1.32 17.25 -0.51
N GLY A 167 0.34 16.84 -1.32
CA GLY A 167 0.28 17.16 -2.74
C GLY A 167 -0.43 18.48 -3.08
N LEU A 168 -0.95 19.20 -2.08
CA LEU A 168 -1.69 20.44 -2.28
C LEU A 168 -0.78 21.54 -2.86
N LYS A 169 -1.28 22.24 -3.86
CA LYS A 169 -0.61 23.38 -4.51
C LYS A 169 -1.43 24.63 -4.32
N PHE A 170 -0.80 25.80 -4.41
CA PHE A 170 -1.53 27.08 -4.37
C PHE A 170 -2.61 27.19 -5.46
N SER A 171 -2.39 26.57 -6.62
CA SER A 171 -3.39 26.50 -7.70
C SER A 171 -4.65 25.71 -7.33
N ASN A 172 -4.61 24.92 -6.27
CA ASN A 172 -5.78 24.21 -5.76
C ASN A 172 -6.67 25.08 -4.85
N ILE A 173 -6.22 26.29 -4.50
CA ILE A 173 -6.92 27.18 -3.56
C ILE A 173 -7.54 28.31 -4.34
N ASN A 174 -8.87 28.37 -4.32
CA ASN A 174 -9.62 29.51 -4.84
C ASN A 174 -9.96 30.49 -3.69
N TRP A 175 -9.15 31.52 -3.56
CA TRP A 175 -9.28 32.54 -2.51
C TRP A 175 -10.55 33.37 -2.65
N LYS A 176 -11.08 33.55 -3.88
CA LYS A 176 -12.30 34.33 -4.13
C LYS A 176 -13.54 33.60 -3.67
N GLU A 177 -13.59 32.30 -3.94
CA GLU A 177 -14.72 31.43 -3.59
C GLU A 177 -14.54 30.73 -2.26
N ASN A 178 -13.42 30.96 -1.58
CA ASN A 178 -13.08 30.29 -0.32
C ASN A 178 -13.22 28.78 -0.41
N CYS A 179 -12.60 28.15 -1.40
CA CYS A 179 -12.64 26.70 -1.56
C CYS A 179 -11.29 26.12 -1.96
N ILE A 180 -11.09 24.85 -1.59
CA ILE A 180 -9.95 24.02 -1.98
C ILE A 180 -10.48 22.97 -2.97
N SER A 181 -9.94 22.96 -4.20
CA SER A 181 -10.32 22.02 -5.26
C SER A 181 -9.13 21.17 -5.66
N LEU A 182 -9.27 19.85 -5.54
CA LEU A 182 -8.21 18.90 -5.85
C LEU A 182 -8.77 17.58 -6.37
N SER A 183 -7.93 16.80 -7.06
CA SER A 183 -8.20 15.40 -7.36
C SER A 183 -7.47 14.52 -6.36
N GLN A 184 -8.21 13.62 -5.69
CA GLN A 184 -7.64 12.73 -4.70
C GLN A 184 -6.61 11.77 -5.33
N GLN A 185 -5.39 11.72 -4.79
CA GLN A 185 -4.30 10.89 -5.34
C GLN A 185 -4.63 9.39 -5.37
N LYS A 186 -5.39 8.89 -4.40
CA LYS A 186 -5.71 7.47 -4.29
C LYS A 186 -6.84 7.01 -5.21
N THR A 187 -7.82 7.86 -5.47
CA THR A 187 -9.07 7.48 -6.16
C THR A 187 -9.28 8.22 -7.47
N GLY A 188 -8.53 9.30 -7.73
CA GLY A 188 -8.72 10.16 -8.88
C GLY A 188 -9.97 11.06 -8.81
N ASN A 189 -10.79 10.94 -7.76
CA ASN A 189 -12.03 11.69 -7.65
C ASN A 189 -11.77 13.18 -7.40
N ALA A 190 -12.47 14.02 -8.13
CA ALA A 190 -12.48 15.45 -7.86
C ALA A 190 -13.20 15.73 -6.53
N LEU A 191 -12.62 16.64 -5.76
CA LEU A 191 -13.14 17.04 -4.45
C LEU A 191 -13.04 18.56 -4.33
N SER A 192 -14.11 19.21 -3.86
CA SER A 192 -14.12 20.62 -3.49
C SER A 192 -14.56 20.75 -2.04
N LEU A 193 -13.78 21.48 -1.26
CA LEU A 193 -13.96 21.66 0.18
C LEU A 193 -13.97 23.14 0.53
N PRO A 194 -14.77 23.59 1.52
CA PRO A 194 -14.74 24.96 1.97
C PRO A 194 -13.39 25.30 2.64
N LEU A 195 -12.85 26.45 2.32
CA LEU A 195 -11.68 27.04 2.96
C LEU A 195 -12.14 27.98 4.07
N SER A 196 -12.05 27.52 5.32
CA SER A 196 -12.33 28.41 6.46
C SER A 196 -11.27 29.48 6.60
N LYS A 197 -11.62 30.59 7.27
CA LYS A 197 -10.67 31.69 7.56
C LYS A 197 -9.44 31.17 8.32
N GLU A 198 -9.64 30.29 9.29
CA GLU A 198 -8.58 29.66 10.08
C GLU A 198 -7.58 28.90 9.18
N LEU A 199 -8.11 28.05 8.28
CA LEU A 199 -7.28 27.30 7.31
C LEU A 199 -6.54 28.23 6.34
N GLY A 200 -7.23 29.24 5.82
CA GLY A 200 -6.63 30.23 4.93
C GLY A 200 -5.46 30.95 5.58
N MET A 201 -5.64 31.41 6.82
CA MET A 201 -4.58 32.10 7.58
C MET A 201 -3.40 31.16 7.89
N ALA A 202 -3.65 29.91 8.23
CA ALA A 202 -2.59 28.94 8.46
C ALA A 202 -1.75 28.66 7.19
N ILE A 203 -2.40 28.57 6.03
CA ILE A 203 -1.72 28.38 4.75
C ILE A 203 -0.90 29.61 4.35
N ILE A 204 -1.44 30.82 4.55
CA ILE A 204 -0.73 32.07 4.23
C ILE A 204 0.48 32.28 5.14
N SER A 205 0.38 31.87 6.41
CA SER A 205 1.45 32.00 7.40
C SER A 205 2.65 31.08 7.14
N TYR A 206 2.45 30.02 6.39
CA TYR A 206 3.49 29.08 5.97
C TYR A 206 4.15 29.53 4.70
#